data_19eb5261532b9f1d523bc2cf358ed283
#
_entry.id   19eb5261532b9f1d523bc2cf358ed283
#
_cell.length_a   1.000
_cell.length_b   1.000
_cell.length_c   1.000
_cell.angle_alpha   90.00
_cell.angle_beta   90.00
_cell.angle_gamma   90.00
#
_symmetry.space_group_name_H-M   'P 1'
#
loop_
_entity.id
_entity.type
_entity.pdbx_description
1 polymer ?
#
loop_
_entity_poly.entity_id
_entity_poly.type
_entity_poly.pdbx_seq_one_letter_code
_entity_poly.pdbx_strand_id
1 'polypeptide(L)'
;MIDKMMDATRRFALALFAGALAVASPIAAVAQDFSTMDERLTTPGTLTVGTGDPVYTPWMLNNDPAGGEGFENGLVYALAAEMGFAPEQVAWVAQTFDQAIAPGTKPYDFAIQQISVTEPRKQIVSFSQLYFQPDKAVIALPGTTAETATSFADLKDLRWGAVIGTTDNDYLVNILGIEDAAIYNEQVDVFQALQAGQIDVTLAALPTALFMTAVQVPDANIVALLPADENDNGHGLLFEFENPLVPAVDEALGALIEQGVVDDLIATYLVSDPDLPIISE
;
A
#
# COMPACT_ATOMS: atom_id res chain seq x y z
N MET A 1 -5.66 26.48 -5.99
CA MET A 1 -5.42 25.12 -6.53
C MET A 1 -6.41 24.11 -5.96
N ILE A 2 -6.73 24.17 -4.67
CA ILE A 2 -7.67 23.26 -3.97
C ILE A 2 -9.11 23.32 -4.52
N ASP A 3 -9.59 24.49 -4.98
CA ASP A 3 -10.95 24.65 -5.55
C ASP A 3 -11.18 23.92 -6.90
N LYS A 4 -10.14 23.55 -7.61
CA LYS A 4 -10.28 22.81 -8.88
C LYS A 4 -10.41 21.30 -8.67
N MET A 5 -9.96 20.77 -7.55
CA MET A 5 -10.08 19.34 -7.24
C MET A 5 -11.48 18.97 -6.72
N MET A 6 -12.15 19.88 -6.00
CA MET A 6 -13.50 19.63 -5.47
C MET A 6 -14.61 19.65 -6.54
N ASP A 7 -14.37 20.26 -7.71
CA ASP A 7 -15.39 20.35 -8.77
C ASP A 7 -15.35 19.13 -9.72
N ALA A 8 -14.26 18.38 -9.75
CA ALA A 8 -14.15 17.16 -10.56
C ALA A 8 -14.93 15.98 -9.96
N THR A 9 -14.98 15.87 -8.63
CA THR A 9 -15.65 14.78 -7.90
C THR A 9 -17.20 14.85 -7.99
N ARG A 10 -17.78 16.01 -8.23
CA ARG A 10 -19.24 16.18 -8.32
C ARG A 10 -19.87 15.85 -9.67
N ARG A 11 -19.10 15.66 -10.73
CA ARG A 11 -19.62 15.42 -12.10
C ARG A 11 -19.55 13.99 -12.58
N PHE A 12 -18.89 13.07 -11.86
CA PHE A 12 -18.74 11.68 -12.26
C PHE A 12 -19.77 10.70 -11.67
N ALA A 13 -20.63 11.14 -10.75
CA ALA A 13 -21.59 10.27 -10.06
C ALA A 13 -22.86 9.95 -10.85
N LEU A 14 -23.01 10.34 -12.13
CA LEU A 14 -24.30 10.15 -12.86
C LEU A 14 -24.19 9.68 -14.32
N ALA A 15 -23.11 9.04 -14.75
CA ALA A 15 -23.00 8.65 -16.17
C ALA A 15 -22.55 7.19 -16.44
N LEU A 16 -22.67 6.27 -15.52
CA LEU A 16 -22.25 4.87 -15.71
C LEU A 16 -23.36 3.83 -15.48
N PHE A 17 -24.55 4.08 -16.01
CA PHE A 17 -25.57 3.03 -16.19
C PHE A 17 -26.36 3.26 -17.47
N ALA A 18 -25.78 2.98 -18.63
CA ALA A 18 -26.50 2.57 -19.85
C ALA A 18 -25.51 2.22 -20.98
N GLY A 19 -25.39 0.95 -21.28
CA GLY A 19 -24.91 0.52 -22.59
C GLY A 19 -23.69 -0.38 -22.64
N ALA A 20 -23.65 -1.48 -21.90
CA ALA A 20 -22.75 -2.59 -22.24
C ALA A 20 -23.51 -3.63 -23.06
N LEU A 21 -23.33 -3.57 -24.40
CA LEU A 21 -23.55 -4.75 -25.23
C LEU A 21 -22.43 -5.75 -24.89
N ALA A 22 -22.81 -6.87 -24.29
CA ALA A 22 -21.95 -7.99 -24.00
C ALA A 22 -21.34 -8.52 -25.31
N VAL A 23 -20.04 -8.27 -25.49
CA VAL A 23 -19.23 -9.14 -26.32
C VAL A 23 -18.70 -10.22 -25.36
N ALA A 24 -19.37 -11.34 -25.33
CA ALA A 24 -18.91 -12.54 -24.64
C ALA A 24 -17.65 -13.03 -25.36
N SER A 25 -16.48 -12.66 -24.86
CA SER A 25 -15.23 -13.35 -25.15
C SER A 25 -15.16 -14.60 -24.25
N PRO A 26 -14.73 -15.75 -24.74
CA PRO A 26 -14.63 -16.95 -23.94
C PRO A 26 -13.41 -16.85 -23.01
N ILE A 27 -13.59 -16.26 -21.84
CA ILE A 27 -12.66 -16.45 -20.71
C ILE A 27 -13.21 -17.62 -19.91
N ALA A 28 -12.99 -18.81 -20.42
CA ALA A 28 -13.37 -20.04 -19.74
C ALA A 28 -12.23 -21.03 -19.91
N ALA A 29 -11.23 -20.97 -19.06
CA ALA A 29 -10.30 -22.11 -18.98
C ALA A 29 -9.53 -22.29 -17.68
N VAL A 30 -9.58 -21.45 -16.64
CA VAL A 30 -8.81 -21.72 -15.42
C VAL A 30 -9.59 -21.55 -14.11
N ALA A 31 -10.74 -20.92 -14.09
CA ALA A 31 -11.57 -20.78 -12.88
C ALA A 31 -12.27 -22.10 -12.42
N GLN A 32 -11.70 -23.27 -12.71
CA GLN A 32 -12.41 -24.53 -12.47
C GLN A 32 -12.43 -25.02 -11.01
N ASP A 33 -11.70 -24.37 -10.09
CA ASP A 33 -11.59 -24.84 -8.69
C ASP A 33 -11.86 -23.80 -7.61
N PHE A 34 -12.36 -22.61 -7.92
CA PHE A 34 -12.72 -21.62 -6.91
C PHE A 34 -14.20 -21.23 -7.01
N SER A 35 -14.86 -21.13 -5.86
CA SER A 35 -16.21 -20.54 -5.72
C SER A 35 -16.29 -19.69 -4.47
N THR A 36 -17.24 -18.77 -4.40
CA THR A 36 -17.44 -17.96 -3.20
C THR A 36 -17.78 -18.78 -1.94
N MET A 37 -18.16 -20.06 -2.11
CA MET A 37 -18.41 -21.01 -1.01
C MET A 37 -17.24 -21.96 -0.76
N ASP A 38 -16.04 -21.63 -1.25
CA ASP A 38 -14.84 -22.45 -1.10
C ASP A 38 -14.48 -22.65 0.37
N GLU A 39 -14.18 -23.90 0.75
CA GLU A 39 -13.81 -24.26 2.14
C GLU A 39 -12.42 -23.75 2.54
N ARG A 40 -11.61 -23.29 1.59
CA ARG A 40 -10.32 -22.65 1.86
C ARG A 40 -10.45 -21.23 2.43
N LEU A 41 -11.61 -20.59 2.25
CA LEU A 41 -11.92 -19.29 2.83
C LEU A 41 -12.04 -19.40 4.36
N THR A 42 -11.61 -18.36 5.07
CA THR A 42 -11.82 -18.22 6.51
C THR A 42 -13.30 -18.36 6.90
N THR A 43 -14.16 -17.82 6.05
CA THR A 43 -15.61 -17.97 6.16
C THR A 43 -16.19 -18.18 4.76
N PRO A 44 -16.66 -19.40 4.39
CA PRO A 44 -17.32 -19.62 3.11
C PRO A 44 -18.46 -18.62 2.88
N GLY A 45 -18.49 -18.02 1.69
CA GLY A 45 -19.44 -16.97 1.34
C GLY A 45 -18.99 -15.55 1.65
N THR A 46 -17.82 -15.36 2.28
CA THR A 46 -17.29 -14.06 2.65
C THR A 46 -15.81 -13.99 2.30
N LEU A 47 -15.39 -12.93 1.63
CA LEU A 47 -13.98 -12.60 1.44
C LEU A 47 -13.51 -11.74 2.62
N THR A 48 -12.71 -12.31 3.51
CA THR A 48 -12.23 -11.64 4.72
C THR A 48 -10.85 -11.04 4.46
N VAL A 49 -10.72 -9.73 4.59
CA VAL A 49 -9.50 -8.97 4.26
C VAL A 49 -8.93 -8.29 5.49
N GLY A 50 -7.65 -8.54 5.78
CA GLY A 50 -6.90 -7.88 6.83
C GLY A 50 -6.33 -6.54 6.35
N THR A 51 -6.43 -5.49 7.19
CA THR A 51 -5.79 -4.19 6.93
C THR A 51 -5.46 -3.45 8.22
N GLY A 52 -4.82 -2.28 8.14
CA GLY A 52 -4.51 -1.44 9.29
C GLY A 52 -5.73 -0.75 9.89
N ASP A 53 -5.55 -0.22 11.09
CA ASP A 53 -6.44 0.76 11.72
C ASP A 53 -5.59 1.74 12.55
N PRO A 54 -5.43 2.99 12.10
CA PRO A 54 -6.08 3.60 10.93
C PRO A 54 -5.51 3.13 9.59
N VAL A 55 -6.31 3.27 8.53
CA VAL A 55 -5.86 3.17 7.14
C VAL A 55 -5.55 4.57 6.58
N TYR A 56 -4.72 4.63 5.56
CA TYR A 56 -4.15 5.90 5.07
C TYR A 56 -4.56 6.21 3.63
N THR A 57 -4.90 7.49 3.39
CA THR A 57 -5.01 8.06 2.05
C THR A 57 -3.60 8.09 1.42
N PRO A 58 -3.43 7.77 0.12
CA PRO A 58 -4.46 7.48 -0.89
C PRO A 58 -4.83 5.99 -1.02
N TRP A 59 -4.27 5.13 -0.17
CA TRP A 59 -4.50 3.68 -0.21
C TRP A 59 -5.95 3.32 0.09
N MET A 60 -6.48 3.87 1.18
CA MET A 60 -7.90 3.78 1.56
C MET A 60 -8.34 5.17 2.04
N LEU A 61 -9.41 5.71 1.46
CA LEU A 61 -9.86 7.05 1.78
C LEU A 61 -10.71 7.09 3.06
N ASN A 62 -10.77 8.25 3.71
CA ASN A 62 -11.66 8.56 4.83
C ASN A 62 -11.50 7.66 6.06
N ASN A 63 -10.39 6.91 6.19
CA ASN A 63 -10.21 5.87 7.20
C ASN A 63 -11.37 4.84 7.18
N ASP A 64 -11.84 4.49 6.00
CA ASP A 64 -13.01 3.60 5.80
C ASP A 64 -12.67 2.47 4.82
N PRO A 65 -12.20 1.31 5.32
CA PRO A 65 -11.95 0.14 4.47
C PRO A 65 -13.20 -0.35 3.73
N ALA A 66 -14.39 -0.16 4.30
CA ALA A 66 -15.64 -0.59 3.66
C ALA A 66 -16.18 0.39 2.61
N GLY A 67 -15.62 1.59 2.54
CA GLY A 67 -16.07 2.65 1.64
C GLY A 67 -15.80 2.43 0.15
N GLY A 68 -14.93 1.50 -0.21
CA GLY A 68 -14.60 1.19 -1.62
C GLY A 68 -13.78 2.25 -2.33
N GLU A 69 -13.27 3.27 -1.64
CA GLU A 69 -12.51 4.38 -2.21
C GLU A 69 -11.05 4.36 -1.78
N GLY A 70 -10.13 4.56 -2.72
CA GLY A 70 -8.68 4.48 -2.56
C GLY A 70 -8.08 3.38 -3.43
N PHE A 71 -6.76 3.38 -3.57
CA PHE A 71 -6.06 2.44 -4.45
C PHE A 71 -6.22 0.98 -4.00
N GLU A 72 -5.81 0.68 -2.77
CA GLU A 72 -5.89 -0.70 -2.23
C GLU A 72 -7.34 -1.12 -1.99
N ASN A 73 -8.19 -0.19 -1.56
CA ASN A 73 -9.61 -0.44 -1.39
C ASN A 73 -10.28 -0.79 -2.73
N GLY A 74 -10.05 0.03 -3.75
CA GLY A 74 -10.55 -0.24 -5.11
C GLY A 74 -10.05 -1.58 -5.66
N LEU A 75 -8.77 -1.92 -5.40
CA LEU A 75 -8.20 -3.21 -5.81
C LEU A 75 -8.91 -4.39 -5.12
N VAL A 76 -9.20 -4.31 -3.82
CA VAL A 76 -9.89 -5.38 -3.09
C VAL A 76 -11.30 -5.59 -3.65
N TYR A 77 -12.07 -4.52 -3.90
CA TYR A 77 -13.41 -4.68 -4.46
C TYR A 77 -13.42 -5.14 -5.91
N ALA A 78 -12.42 -4.74 -6.72
CA ALA A 78 -12.24 -5.28 -8.07
C ALA A 78 -11.89 -6.77 -8.01
N LEU A 79 -10.98 -7.16 -7.12
CA LEU A 79 -10.59 -8.57 -6.90
C LEU A 79 -11.78 -9.40 -6.41
N ALA A 80 -12.55 -8.89 -5.45
CA ALA A 80 -13.75 -9.54 -4.96
C ALA A 80 -14.76 -9.81 -6.10
N ALA A 81 -14.98 -8.81 -6.95
CA ALA A 81 -15.88 -8.94 -8.10
C ALA A 81 -15.36 -9.95 -9.13
N GLU A 82 -14.05 -9.96 -9.44
CA GLU A 82 -13.42 -10.93 -10.35
C GLU A 82 -13.54 -12.36 -9.80
N MET A 83 -13.44 -12.53 -8.47
CA MET A 83 -13.63 -13.81 -7.78
C MET A 83 -15.11 -14.19 -7.58
N GLY A 84 -16.07 -13.35 -8.00
CA GLY A 84 -17.51 -13.61 -7.94
C GLY A 84 -18.21 -13.20 -6.65
N PHE A 85 -17.56 -12.45 -5.76
CA PHE A 85 -18.19 -11.90 -4.55
C PHE A 85 -18.93 -10.59 -4.86
N ALA A 86 -20.09 -10.41 -4.22
CA ALA A 86 -20.74 -9.12 -4.14
C ALA A 86 -20.01 -8.21 -3.11
N PRO A 87 -20.11 -6.87 -3.23
CA PRO A 87 -19.44 -5.95 -2.29
C PRO A 87 -19.80 -6.21 -0.82
N GLU A 88 -21.02 -6.62 -0.53
CA GLU A 88 -21.53 -6.92 0.82
C GLU A 88 -20.94 -8.22 1.40
N GLN A 89 -20.26 -9.01 0.58
CA GLN A 89 -19.58 -10.23 1.00
C GLN A 89 -18.10 -9.97 1.34
N VAL A 90 -17.62 -8.74 1.25
CA VAL A 90 -16.27 -8.35 1.71
C VAL A 90 -16.34 -7.94 3.17
N ALA A 91 -15.57 -8.61 4.02
CA ALA A 91 -15.44 -8.29 5.44
C ALA A 91 -14.01 -7.85 5.76
N TRP A 92 -13.87 -6.84 6.62
CA TRP A 92 -12.58 -6.28 6.99
C TRP A 92 -12.19 -6.63 8.42
N VAL A 93 -10.91 -6.93 8.64
CA VAL A 93 -10.31 -7.24 9.94
C VAL A 93 -9.16 -6.28 10.18
N ALA A 94 -9.25 -5.51 11.26
CA ALA A 94 -8.18 -4.59 11.66
C ALA A 94 -7.03 -5.34 12.32
N GLN A 95 -5.78 -4.94 12.01
CA GLN A 95 -4.57 -5.47 12.60
C GLN A 95 -3.44 -4.42 12.57
N THR A 96 -2.42 -4.59 13.42
CA THR A 96 -1.18 -3.81 13.28
C THR A 96 -0.32 -4.37 12.15
N PHE A 97 0.61 -3.56 11.64
CA PHE A 97 1.55 -4.01 10.61
C PHE A 97 2.40 -5.20 11.08
N ASP A 98 2.89 -5.14 12.32
CA ASP A 98 3.67 -6.21 12.94
C ASP A 98 2.88 -7.53 13.06
N GLN A 99 1.58 -7.46 13.39
CA GLN A 99 0.69 -8.63 13.39
C GLN A 99 0.50 -9.22 11.99
N ALA A 100 0.43 -8.37 10.96
CA ALA A 100 0.29 -8.83 9.57
C ALA A 100 1.48 -9.69 9.14
N ILE A 101 2.70 -9.20 9.36
CA ILE A 101 3.94 -9.87 8.93
C ILE A 101 4.41 -11.00 9.86
N ALA A 102 3.84 -11.13 11.07
CA ALA A 102 4.20 -12.20 12.01
C ALA A 102 3.82 -13.59 11.43
N PRO A 103 4.60 -14.65 11.75
CA PRO A 103 4.22 -16.01 11.37
C PRO A 103 2.98 -16.51 12.14
N GLY A 104 2.29 -17.52 11.59
CA GLY A 104 1.17 -18.19 12.22
C GLY A 104 -0.16 -17.94 11.51
N THR A 105 -1.23 -18.50 12.10
CA THR A 105 -2.59 -18.46 11.55
C THR A 105 -3.14 -17.04 11.47
N LYS A 106 -3.79 -16.73 10.36
CA LYS A 106 -4.39 -15.43 10.09
C LYS A 106 -5.93 -15.49 10.22
N PRO A 107 -6.56 -14.43 10.78
CA PRO A 107 -8.02 -14.37 10.91
C PRO A 107 -8.71 -13.85 9.62
N TYR A 108 -8.03 -13.89 8.48
CA TYR A 108 -8.49 -13.38 7.19
C TYR A 108 -7.97 -14.26 6.05
N ASP A 109 -8.53 -14.10 4.87
CA ASP A 109 -8.14 -14.81 3.66
C ASP A 109 -6.82 -14.26 3.10
N PHE A 110 -6.68 -12.94 3.08
CA PHE A 110 -5.44 -12.22 2.80
C PHE A 110 -5.43 -10.84 3.47
N ALA A 111 -4.26 -10.23 3.58
CA ALA A 111 -4.11 -8.84 4.03
C ALA A 111 -3.58 -7.95 2.91
N ILE A 112 -4.00 -6.68 2.94
CA ILE A 112 -3.53 -5.59 2.10
C ILE A 112 -3.28 -4.35 2.97
N GLN A 113 -2.01 -3.91 3.04
CA GLN A 113 -1.56 -2.84 3.94
C GLN A 113 -0.18 -2.34 3.50
N GLN A 114 0.02 -2.08 2.22
CA GLN A 114 1.30 -1.66 1.62
C GLN A 114 2.45 -2.62 2.02
N ILE A 115 2.20 -3.93 1.99
CA ILE A 115 3.14 -4.93 2.50
C ILE A 115 4.13 -5.32 1.41
N SER A 116 5.38 -4.90 1.58
CA SER A 116 6.47 -5.28 0.69
C SER A 116 6.77 -6.76 0.74
N VAL A 117 6.92 -7.35 -0.43
CA VAL A 117 7.37 -8.73 -0.62
C VAL A 117 8.89 -8.79 -0.48
N THR A 118 9.37 -9.45 0.56
CA THR A 118 10.82 -9.66 0.80
C THR A 118 11.15 -11.13 0.99
N GLU A 119 12.38 -11.53 0.70
CA GLU A 119 12.80 -12.93 0.87
C GLU A 119 12.69 -13.42 2.34
N PRO A 120 13.04 -12.63 3.37
CA PRO A 120 12.80 -13.03 4.75
C PRO A 120 11.32 -13.28 5.06
N ARG A 121 10.41 -12.40 4.59
CA ARG A 121 8.97 -12.56 4.82
C ARG A 121 8.40 -13.80 4.13
N LYS A 122 8.86 -14.14 2.92
CA LYS A 122 8.45 -15.36 2.19
C LYS A 122 8.77 -16.65 2.94
N GLN A 123 9.67 -16.64 3.92
CA GLN A 123 9.97 -17.82 4.75
C GLN A 123 8.91 -18.11 5.81
N ILE A 124 8.04 -17.16 6.12
CA ILE A 124 7.10 -17.24 7.24
C ILE A 124 5.66 -16.87 6.90
N VAL A 125 5.43 -16.26 5.73
CA VAL A 125 4.11 -15.93 5.16
C VAL A 125 4.14 -16.15 3.66
N SER A 126 2.98 -16.26 3.03
CA SER A 126 2.85 -16.35 1.58
C SER A 126 2.40 -15.01 1.00
N PHE A 127 2.68 -14.80 -0.28
CA PHE A 127 2.31 -13.58 -1.00
C PHE A 127 1.68 -13.92 -2.34
N SER A 128 0.84 -13.01 -2.83
CA SER A 128 0.44 -12.95 -4.22
C SER A 128 1.58 -12.47 -5.12
N GLN A 129 1.35 -12.43 -6.42
CA GLN A 129 2.12 -11.55 -7.31
C GLN A 129 2.01 -10.09 -6.86
N LEU A 130 2.94 -9.24 -7.35
CA LEU A 130 2.97 -7.83 -6.99
C LEU A 130 1.79 -7.09 -7.63
N TYR A 131 1.22 -6.14 -6.87
CA TYR A 131 0.21 -5.22 -7.39
C TYR A 131 0.71 -3.79 -7.54
N PHE A 132 1.82 -3.41 -6.86
CA PHE A 132 2.40 -2.07 -6.94
C PHE A 132 3.87 -2.05 -6.49
N GLN A 133 4.65 -1.14 -7.09
CA GLN A 133 6.03 -0.86 -6.70
C GLN A 133 6.16 0.65 -6.44
N PRO A 134 6.20 1.10 -5.17
CA PRO A 134 6.35 2.51 -4.86
C PRO A 134 7.80 2.98 -4.95
N ASP A 135 7.98 4.26 -5.33
CA ASP A 135 9.21 4.98 -5.02
C ASP A 135 9.28 5.29 -3.52
N LYS A 136 10.49 5.26 -2.95
CA LYS A 136 10.76 5.56 -1.55
C LYS A 136 11.15 7.02 -1.40
N ALA A 137 10.34 7.80 -0.68
CA ALA A 137 10.50 9.24 -0.51
C ALA A 137 11.10 9.59 0.86
N VAL A 138 12.03 10.55 0.87
CA VAL A 138 12.57 11.20 2.08
C VAL A 138 11.71 12.40 2.42
N ILE A 139 11.13 12.41 3.61
CA ILE A 139 10.29 13.49 4.12
C ILE A 139 11.02 14.14 5.29
N ALA A 140 11.24 15.46 5.21
CA ALA A 140 12.03 16.19 6.19
C ALA A 140 11.35 17.47 6.65
N LEU A 141 11.62 17.86 7.90
CA LEU A 141 11.27 19.20 8.39
C LEU A 141 12.16 20.28 7.73
N PRO A 142 11.65 21.48 7.51
CA PRO A 142 12.41 22.58 6.93
C PRO A 142 13.57 22.99 7.84
N GLY A 143 14.65 23.47 7.21
CA GLY A 143 15.87 23.89 7.89
C GLY A 143 16.80 22.75 8.32
N THR A 144 16.50 21.51 7.96
CA THR A 144 17.40 20.38 8.14
C THR A 144 18.40 20.25 6.97
N THR A 145 19.50 19.55 7.18
CA THR A 145 20.49 19.29 6.12
C THR A 145 19.93 18.40 5.01
N ALA A 146 18.82 17.71 5.24
CA ALA A 146 18.13 16.90 4.23
C ALA A 146 17.68 17.71 3.01
N GLU A 147 17.32 19.01 3.17
CA GLU A 147 16.87 19.87 2.05
C GLU A 147 17.96 20.09 0.98
N THR A 148 19.23 19.94 1.35
CA THR A 148 20.36 20.13 0.45
C THR A 148 21.21 18.88 0.29
N ALA A 149 20.73 17.74 0.78
CA ALA A 149 21.42 16.47 0.69
C ALA A 149 21.56 16.05 -0.78
N THR A 150 22.74 15.57 -1.14
CA THR A 150 23.05 15.06 -2.46
C THR A 150 23.62 13.64 -2.42
N SER A 151 23.89 13.15 -1.22
CA SER A 151 24.42 11.81 -0.97
C SER A 151 23.85 11.21 0.31
N PHE A 152 23.98 9.90 0.48
CA PHE A 152 23.60 9.20 1.71
C PHE A 152 24.37 9.73 2.95
N ALA A 153 25.62 10.20 2.75
CA ALA A 153 26.41 10.75 3.84
C ALA A 153 25.78 12.02 4.44
N ASP A 154 25.10 12.82 3.65
CA ASP A 154 24.44 14.06 4.08
C ASP A 154 23.20 13.79 4.96
N LEU A 155 22.68 12.56 4.93
CA LEU A 155 21.47 12.13 5.65
C LEU A 155 21.80 11.50 7.02
N LYS A 156 23.07 11.18 7.33
CA LYS A 156 23.43 10.35 8.49
C LYS A 156 23.27 11.03 9.86
N ASP A 157 23.46 12.32 9.94
CA ASP A 157 23.44 13.05 11.23
C ASP A 157 22.07 13.60 11.58
N LEU A 158 20.99 13.12 10.91
CA LEU A 158 19.62 13.53 11.15
C LEU A 158 18.94 12.60 12.15
N ARG A 159 17.93 13.13 12.88
CA ARG A 159 17.08 12.33 13.77
C ARG A 159 16.01 11.64 12.94
N TRP A 160 16.22 10.37 12.68
CA TRP A 160 15.32 9.54 11.90
C TRP A 160 14.22 8.90 12.72
N GLY A 161 13.07 8.63 12.10
CA GLY A 161 12.01 7.81 12.65
C GLY A 161 11.46 6.83 11.62
N ALA A 162 11.11 5.63 12.08
CA ALA A 162 10.53 4.59 11.24
C ALA A 162 9.57 3.70 12.04
N VAL A 163 8.72 2.97 11.32
CA VAL A 163 7.84 1.96 11.94
C VAL A 163 8.59 0.64 12.04
N ILE A 164 8.42 -0.05 13.16
CA ILE A 164 9.01 -1.37 13.41
C ILE A 164 8.62 -2.38 12.31
N GLY A 165 9.59 -3.18 11.88
CA GLY A 165 9.37 -4.29 10.93
C GLY A 165 9.09 -3.87 9.48
N THR A 166 9.15 -2.56 9.16
CA THR A 166 8.97 -2.06 7.78
C THR A 166 10.27 -2.13 6.97
N THR A 167 10.14 -2.19 5.65
CA THR A 167 11.28 -2.07 4.73
C THR A 167 11.90 -0.66 4.76
N ASP A 168 11.18 0.34 5.26
CA ASP A 168 11.75 1.68 5.51
C ASP A 168 12.77 1.63 6.64
N ASN A 169 12.46 0.94 7.75
CA ASN A 169 13.41 0.73 8.82
C ASN A 169 14.63 -0.10 8.35
N ASP A 170 14.40 -1.14 7.57
CA ASP A 170 15.48 -1.96 7.01
C ASP A 170 16.38 -1.14 6.09
N TYR A 171 15.82 -0.22 5.30
CA TYR A 171 16.55 0.70 4.45
C TYR A 171 17.46 1.63 5.27
N LEU A 172 16.95 2.20 6.37
CA LEU A 172 17.76 3.05 7.26
C LEU A 172 18.97 2.29 7.78
N VAL A 173 18.76 1.06 8.28
CA VAL A 173 19.83 0.26 8.90
C VAL A 173 20.80 -0.29 7.87
N ASN A 174 20.30 -0.97 6.84
CA ASN A 174 21.12 -1.78 5.94
C ASN A 174 21.73 -0.99 4.79
N ILE A 175 21.11 0.11 4.34
CA ILE A 175 21.52 0.88 3.19
C ILE A 175 22.12 2.22 3.63
N LEU A 176 21.41 2.98 4.46
CA LEU A 176 21.93 4.27 4.94
C LEU A 176 22.89 4.13 6.13
N GLY A 177 22.91 2.97 6.82
CA GLY A 177 23.78 2.74 7.99
C GLY A 177 23.35 3.56 9.21
N ILE A 178 22.05 3.80 9.38
CA ILE A 178 21.45 4.56 10.48
C ILE A 178 20.86 3.53 11.47
N GLU A 179 21.54 3.32 12.59
CA GLU A 179 21.16 2.31 13.59
C GLU A 179 20.38 2.90 14.77
N ASP A 180 20.33 4.22 14.93
CA ASP A 180 19.76 4.94 16.08
C ASP A 180 18.45 5.66 15.75
N ALA A 181 17.76 5.27 14.69
CA ALA A 181 16.44 5.78 14.35
C ALA A 181 15.43 5.53 15.49
N ALA A 182 14.57 6.50 15.77
CA ALA A 182 13.46 6.34 16.70
C ALA A 182 12.44 5.37 16.08
N ILE A 183 12.12 4.28 16.79
CA ILE A 183 11.22 3.24 16.31
C ILE A 183 9.85 3.39 16.93
N TYR A 184 8.83 3.39 16.08
CA TYR A 184 7.42 3.53 16.43
C TYR A 184 6.64 2.29 16.04
N ASN A 185 5.48 2.09 16.67
CA ASN A 185 4.61 0.94 16.36
C ASN A 185 3.73 1.21 15.12
N GLU A 186 3.30 2.45 14.94
CA GLU A 186 2.35 2.83 13.90
C GLU A 186 2.86 4.03 13.09
N GLN A 187 2.45 4.10 11.82
CA GLN A 187 2.82 5.20 10.92
C GLN A 187 2.34 6.56 11.41
N VAL A 188 1.18 6.61 12.06
CA VAL A 188 0.65 7.85 12.63
C VAL A 188 1.55 8.42 13.72
N ASP A 189 2.20 7.57 14.50
CA ASP A 189 3.12 8.00 15.57
C ASP A 189 4.38 8.63 14.96
N VAL A 190 4.90 8.10 13.84
CA VAL A 190 6.01 8.69 13.10
C VAL A 190 5.64 10.09 12.60
N PHE A 191 4.45 10.25 12.04
CA PHE A 191 3.98 11.56 11.54
C PHE A 191 3.80 12.56 12.67
N GLN A 192 3.26 12.14 13.81
CA GLN A 192 3.13 13.00 15.00
C GLN A 192 4.51 13.38 15.56
N ALA A 193 5.46 12.46 15.59
CA ALA A 193 6.83 12.73 16.02
C ALA A 193 7.54 13.73 15.11
N LEU A 194 7.35 13.62 13.79
CA LEU A 194 7.85 14.58 12.81
C LEU A 194 7.21 15.95 13.01
N GLN A 195 5.89 16.02 13.12
CA GLN A 195 5.16 17.27 13.38
C GLN A 195 5.59 17.94 14.69
N ALA A 196 5.87 17.14 15.72
CA ALA A 196 6.34 17.64 17.01
C ALA A 196 7.84 18.00 17.04
N GLY A 197 8.58 17.81 15.96
CA GLY A 197 10.03 18.01 15.89
C GLY A 197 10.82 17.06 16.77
N GLN A 198 10.28 15.89 17.11
CA GLN A 198 11.00 14.85 17.85
C GLN A 198 11.97 14.09 16.94
N ILE A 199 11.61 13.95 15.67
CA ILE A 199 12.44 13.49 14.57
C ILE A 199 12.55 14.58 13.52
N ASP A 200 13.57 14.54 12.69
CA ASP A 200 13.81 15.49 11.61
C ASP A 200 13.34 14.97 10.26
N VAL A 201 13.40 13.64 10.09
CA VAL A 201 13.28 12.95 8.80
C VAL A 201 12.61 11.59 8.98
N THR A 202 11.87 11.17 7.97
CA THR A 202 11.35 9.79 7.84
C THR A 202 11.30 9.36 6.39
N LEU A 203 11.10 8.05 6.16
CA LEU A 203 10.80 7.48 4.85
C LEU A 203 9.32 7.13 4.75
N ALA A 204 8.79 7.17 3.54
CA ALA A 204 7.52 6.57 3.18
C ALA A 204 7.45 6.31 1.68
N ALA A 205 6.53 5.46 1.25
CA ALA A 205 6.13 5.37 -0.15
C ALA A 205 5.70 6.75 -0.68
N LEU A 206 6.11 7.11 -1.89
CA LEU A 206 5.83 8.44 -2.46
C LEU A 206 4.36 8.85 -2.39
N PRO A 207 3.36 7.99 -2.68
CA PRO A 207 1.95 8.37 -2.53
C PRO A 207 1.56 8.76 -1.11
N THR A 208 2.09 8.05 -0.11
CA THR A 208 1.91 8.38 1.31
C THR A 208 2.58 9.71 1.66
N ALA A 209 3.81 9.92 1.18
CA ALA A 209 4.56 11.15 1.41
C ALA A 209 3.84 12.39 0.86
N LEU A 210 3.28 12.30 -0.35
CA LEU A 210 2.51 13.38 -0.98
C LEU A 210 1.26 13.74 -0.18
N PHE A 211 0.52 12.75 0.32
CA PHE A 211 -0.62 13.00 1.17
C PHE A 211 -0.21 13.57 2.54
N MET A 212 0.82 13.00 3.15
CA MET A 212 1.32 13.40 4.45
C MET A 212 1.74 14.88 4.47
N THR A 213 2.57 15.30 3.51
CA THR A 213 3.04 16.68 3.41
C THR A 213 1.95 17.66 2.98
N ALA A 214 0.92 17.20 2.26
CA ALA A 214 -0.20 18.04 1.87
C ALA A 214 -1.22 18.26 3.00
N VAL A 215 -1.38 17.31 3.93
CA VAL A 215 -2.52 17.30 4.87
C VAL A 215 -2.11 17.12 6.33
N GLN A 216 -1.24 16.16 6.65
CA GLN A 216 -0.96 15.78 8.04
C GLN A 216 0.19 16.58 8.65
N VAL A 217 1.27 16.77 7.90
CA VAL A 217 2.46 17.52 8.33
C VAL A 217 2.81 18.55 7.26
N PRO A 218 1.98 19.59 7.07
CA PRO A 218 2.14 20.54 5.96
C PRO A 218 3.40 21.40 6.06
N ASP A 219 4.08 21.39 7.19
CA ASP A 219 5.37 22.05 7.36
C ASP A 219 6.54 21.19 6.85
N ALA A 220 6.36 19.87 6.65
CA ALA A 220 7.38 19.00 6.09
C ALA A 220 7.38 19.02 4.55
N ASN A 221 8.55 18.71 3.97
CA ASN A 221 8.74 18.64 2.53
C ASN A 221 9.22 17.25 2.12
N ILE A 222 8.81 16.80 0.93
CA ILE A 222 9.51 15.70 0.25
C ILE A 222 10.77 16.30 -0.37
N VAL A 223 11.92 15.86 0.11
CA VAL A 223 13.20 16.45 -0.30
C VAL A 223 13.90 15.64 -1.39
N ALA A 224 13.66 14.34 -1.45
CA ALA A 224 14.22 13.46 -2.47
C ALA A 224 13.51 12.11 -2.53
N LEU A 225 13.82 11.37 -3.60
CA LEU A 225 13.60 9.94 -3.70
C LEU A 225 14.91 9.19 -3.40
N LEU A 226 14.78 7.96 -2.94
CA LEU A 226 15.90 7.04 -2.77
C LEU A 226 15.86 5.94 -3.83
N PRO A 227 17.02 5.38 -4.23
CA PRO A 227 17.06 4.23 -5.11
C PRO A 227 16.25 3.06 -4.57
N ALA A 228 15.71 2.25 -5.48
CA ALA A 228 15.02 1.03 -5.09
C ALA A 228 15.94 0.11 -4.28
N ASP A 229 15.40 -0.52 -3.25
CA ASP A 229 16.06 -1.59 -2.51
C ASP A 229 15.84 -2.92 -3.25
N GLU A 230 16.91 -3.60 -3.63
CA GLU A 230 16.85 -4.91 -4.30
C GLU A 230 16.17 -5.98 -3.42
N ASN A 231 16.07 -5.75 -2.10
CA ASN A 231 15.38 -6.64 -1.17
C ASN A 231 13.90 -6.30 -0.98
N ASP A 232 13.42 -5.17 -1.50
CA ASP A 232 12.02 -4.76 -1.49
C ASP A 232 11.43 -4.88 -2.90
N ASN A 233 10.77 -6.01 -3.16
CA ASN A 233 10.23 -6.29 -4.50
C ASN A 233 8.94 -5.52 -4.82
N GLY A 234 8.43 -4.71 -3.89
CA GLY A 234 7.14 -4.03 -3.99
C GLY A 234 6.02 -4.73 -3.23
N HIS A 235 4.80 -4.22 -3.36
CA HIS A 235 3.65 -4.65 -2.57
C HIS A 235 2.96 -5.88 -3.16
N GLY A 236 2.64 -6.86 -2.29
CA GLY A 236 1.83 -8.03 -2.59
C GLY A 236 0.75 -8.24 -1.52
N LEU A 237 -0.30 -8.98 -1.86
CA LEU A 237 -1.27 -9.45 -0.88
C LEU A 237 -0.60 -10.50 0.01
N LEU A 238 -0.74 -10.37 1.33
CA LEU A 238 -0.12 -11.28 2.29
C LEU A 238 -1.12 -12.33 2.78
N PHE A 239 -0.67 -13.58 2.86
CA PHE A 239 -1.45 -14.73 3.30
C PHE A 239 -0.74 -15.45 4.47
N GLU A 240 -1.48 -16.30 5.18
CA GLU A 240 -0.88 -17.33 6.01
C GLU A 240 0.15 -18.14 5.19
N PHE A 241 1.19 -18.65 5.84
CA PHE A 241 2.22 -19.43 5.17
C PHE A 241 1.63 -20.68 4.49
N GLU A 242 2.00 -20.92 3.22
CA GLU A 242 1.49 -22.03 2.39
C GLU A 242 -0.05 -22.01 2.20
N ASN A 243 -0.67 -20.83 2.23
CA ASN A 243 -2.13 -20.70 2.09
C ASN A 243 -2.59 -21.21 0.70
N PRO A 244 -3.55 -22.16 0.66
CA PRO A 244 -4.02 -22.76 -0.59
C PRO A 244 -4.90 -21.80 -1.44
N LEU A 245 -5.28 -20.62 -0.95
CA LEU A 245 -5.99 -19.60 -1.72
C LEU A 245 -5.09 -18.81 -2.66
N VAL A 246 -3.77 -18.76 -2.42
CA VAL A 246 -2.83 -17.94 -3.21
C VAL A 246 -3.01 -18.14 -4.72
N PRO A 247 -3.08 -19.37 -5.27
CA PRO A 247 -3.23 -19.54 -6.72
C PRO A 247 -4.53 -18.94 -7.29
N ALA A 248 -5.64 -19.04 -6.56
CA ALA A 248 -6.93 -18.52 -7.03
C ALA A 248 -6.95 -16.97 -6.98
N VAL A 249 -6.36 -16.39 -5.93
CA VAL A 249 -6.24 -14.93 -5.81
C VAL A 249 -5.25 -14.38 -6.83
N ASP A 250 -4.13 -15.07 -7.07
CA ASP A 250 -3.15 -14.69 -8.10
C ASP A 250 -3.75 -14.71 -9.51
N GLU A 251 -4.58 -15.70 -9.81
CA GLU A 251 -5.27 -15.76 -11.11
C GLU A 251 -6.19 -14.55 -11.29
N ALA A 252 -7.01 -14.24 -10.29
CA ALA A 252 -7.90 -13.09 -10.34
C ALA A 252 -7.13 -11.76 -10.40
N LEU A 253 -6.06 -11.60 -9.59
CA LEU A 253 -5.21 -10.42 -9.64
C LEU A 253 -4.51 -10.27 -10.99
N GLY A 254 -4.00 -11.36 -11.57
CA GLY A 254 -3.41 -11.39 -12.90
C GLY A 254 -4.40 -10.94 -13.98
N ALA A 255 -5.64 -11.40 -13.92
CA ALA A 255 -6.70 -10.98 -14.83
C ALA A 255 -6.96 -9.46 -14.72
N LEU A 256 -7.01 -8.89 -13.50
CA LEU A 256 -7.17 -7.44 -13.30
C LEU A 256 -5.99 -6.63 -13.84
N ILE A 257 -4.76 -7.14 -13.70
CA ILE A 257 -3.56 -6.51 -14.27
C ILE A 257 -3.64 -6.53 -15.80
N GLU A 258 -3.96 -7.67 -16.41
CA GLU A 258 -4.10 -7.81 -17.86
C GLU A 258 -5.24 -6.95 -18.44
N GLN A 259 -6.31 -6.75 -17.69
CA GLN A 259 -7.43 -5.88 -18.05
C GLN A 259 -7.10 -4.37 -17.89
N GLY A 260 -5.96 -4.02 -17.27
CA GLY A 260 -5.56 -2.64 -16.99
C GLY A 260 -6.28 -2.00 -15.80
N VAL A 261 -7.01 -2.78 -15.00
CA VAL A 261 -7.76 -2.26 -13.82
C VAL A 261 -6.79 -1.70 -12.77
N VAL A 262 -5.65 -2.36 -12.57
CA VAL A 262 -4.63 -1.88 -11.62
C VAL A 262 -4.03 -0.56 -12.09
N ASP A 263 -3.72 -0.42 -13.37
CA ASP A 263 -3.20 0.84 -13.96
C ASP A 263 -4.21 1.98 -13.86
N ASP A 264 -5.50 1.71 -14.07
CA ASP A 264 -6.58 2.69 -13.90
C ASP A 264 -6.72 3.15 -12.45
N LEU A 265 -6.57 2.24 -11.48
CA LEU A 265 -6.57 2.57 -10.04
C LEU A 265 -5.33 3.41 -9.67
N ILE A 266 -4.15 3.05 -10.18
CA ILE A 266 -2.92 3.84 -10.01
C ILE A 266 -3.14 5.26 -10.55
N ALA A 267 -3.61 5.39 -11.80
CA ALA A 267 -3.86 6.68 -12.43
C ALA A 267 -4.93 7.52 -11.70
N THR A 268 -5.87 6.86 -11.02
CA THR A 268 -6.96 7.53 -10.30
C THR A 268 -6.52 8.03 -8.92
N TYR A 269 -5.75 7.24 -8.18
CA TYR A 269 -5.49 7.50 -6.77
C TYR A 269 -4.04 7.84 -6.45
N LEU A 270 -3.07 7.33 -7.24
CA LEU A 270 -1.66 7.50 -6.93
C LEU A 270 -1.05 8.57 -7.83
N VAL A 271 -0.63 9.67 -7.21
CA VAL A 271 0.08 10.75 -7.89
C VAL A 271 1.58 10.44 -7.87
N SER A 272 2.26 10.74 -8.96
CA SER A 272 3.73 10.74 -9.04
C SER A 272 4.26 12.17 -9.18
N ASP A 273 5.47 12.40 -8.73
CA ASP A 273 6.21 13.65 -8.94
C ASP A 273 7.56 13.32 -9.60
N PRO A 274 7.66 13.40 -10.93
CA PRO A 274 8.86 13.02 -11.66
C PRO A 274 10.03 14.02 -11.53
N ASP A 275 9.76 15.20 -10.95
CA ASP A 275 10.77 16.26 -10.80
C ASP A 275 11.55 16.17 -9.48
N LEU A 276 11.21 15.22 -8.59
CA LEU A 276 11.93 15.01 -7.34
C LEU A 276 13.36 14.48 -7.60
N PRO A 277 14.36 15.04 -6.92
CA PRO A 277 15.73 14.55 -7.06
C PRO A 277 15.89 13.15 -6.45
N ILE A 278 16.78 12.34 -7.04
CA ILE A 278 17.17 11.05 -6.48
C ILE A 278 18.52 11.22 -5.79
N ILE A 279 18.57 10.90 -4.50
CA ILE A 279 19.82 10.87 -3.72
C ILE A 279 20.38 9.44 -3.79
N SER A 280 21.67 9.31 -4.08
CA SER A 280 22.40 8.05 -4.14
C SER A 280 23.71 8.11 -3.37
N GLU A 281 24.46 7.00 -3.35
CA GLU A 281 25.78 6.90 -2.74
C GLU A 281 26.79 7.98 -3.23
#